data_36443f17581191d55e74be7f2f4a1626
#
_entry.id   36443f17581191d55e74be7f2f4a1626
#
_cell.length_a   1.000
_cell.length_b   1.000
_cell.length_c   1.000
_cell.angle_alpha   90.00
_cell.angle_beta   90.00
_cell.angle_gamma   90.00
#
_symmetry.space_group_name_H-M   'P 1'
#
loop_
_entity.id
_entity.type
_entity.pdbx_description
1 polymer ?
#
loop_
_entity_poly.entity_id
_entity_poly.type
_entity_poly.pdbx_seq_one_letter_code
_entity_poly.pdbx_strand_id
1 'polypeptide(L)'
;VFLTFALAFALAADCIRFPTVTFDNLERKSFTLPRDFGGERNVVFIAFQRLQQADIDTWVPFVKALVARTPGTEYYEIPTIKRMIAPMRWVINNGMRGGIDDRGARERTITLYLDKEPFKRSLDIANEDAIHVLIVDREGRVLWRTTGAFSEDEARHLERALTVR
;
A
#
# COMPACT_ATOMS: atom_id res chain seq x y z
N VAL A 1 19.47 51.66 13.11
CA VAL A 1 18.27 50.86 12.88
C VAL A 1 18.76 49.55 12.28
N PHE A 2 18.87 48.49 13.13
CA PHE A 2 19.25 47.12 12.67
C PHE A 2 17.99 46.34 12.38
N LEU A 3 17.79 46.01 11.11
CA LEU A 3 16.68 45.14 10.67
C LEU A 3 17.16 43.69 10.78
N THR A 4 16.71 42.99 11.83
CA THR A 4 16.96 41.56 11.99
C THR A 4 15.98 40.80 11.10
N PHE A 5 16.47 40.20 10.01
CA PHE A 5 15.74 39.25 9.20
C PHE A 5 15.67 37.90 9.97
N ALA A 6 14.55 37.61 10.54
CA ALA A 6 14.27 36.27 11.08
C ALA A 6 13.99 35.33 9.92
N LEU A 7 14.96 34.47 9.60
CA LEU A 7 14.81 33.38 8.63
C LEU A 7 13.97 32.26 9.30
N ALA A 8 12.69 32.24 8.99
CA ALA A 8 11.82 31.13 9.42
C ALA A 8 12.21 29.89 8.62
N PHE A 9 12.97 28.97 9.23
CA PHE A 9 13.11 27.60 8.76
C PHE A 9 11.79 26.90 8.98
N ALA A 10 10.98 26.80 7.94
CA ALA A 10 9.89 25.85 7.92
C ALA A 10 10.52 24.45 7.92
N LEU A 11 10.46 23.74 9.06
CA LEU A 11 10.68 22.30 9.07
C LEU A 11 9.61 21.70 8.17
N ALA A 12 9.98 21.31 6.96
CA ALA A 12 9.18 20.40 6.16
C ALA A 12 9.14 19.10 6.98
N ALA A 13 7.98 18.80 7.57
CA ALA A 13 7.73 17.47 8.14
C ALA A 13 8.03 16.48 7.02
N ASP A 14 9.00 15.59 7.22
CA ASP A 14 9.34 14.53 6.26
C ASP A 14 8.10 13.67 6.04
N CYS A 15 7.41 13.95 4.94
CA CYS A 15 6.18 13.26 4.59
C CYS A 15 6.58 11.84 4.17
N ILE A 16 6.14 10.82 4.93
CA ILE A 16 6.38 9.41 4.60
C ILE A 16 5.93 9.17 3.17
N ARG A 17 6.80 8.55 2.36
CA ARG A 17 6.53 8.34 0.94
C ARG A 17 6.68 6.87 0.56
N PHE A 18 5.71 6.40 -0.20
CA PHE A 18 5.79 5.10 -0.87
C PHE A 18 6.93 5.16 -1.90
N PRO A 19 7.91 4.25 -1.84
CA PRO A 19 9.07 4.28 -2.73
C PRO A 19 8.68 3.89 -4.16
N THR A 20 9.42 4.39 -5.15
CA THR A 20 9.22 3.97 -6.53
C THR A 20 9.71 2.54 -6.73
N VAL A 21 8.81 1.65 -7.11
CA VAL A 21 9.09 0.24 -7.40
C VAL A 21 8.33 -0.22 -8.65
N THR A 22 8.93 -1.13 -9.44
CA THR A 22 8.29 -1.68 -10.64
C THR A 22 8.18 -3.18 -10.53
N PHE A 23 6.94 -3.68 -10.53
CA PHE A 23 6.60 -5.10 -10.45
C PHE A 23 5.31 -5.39 -11.22
N ASP A 24 5.09 -6.68 -11.50
CA ASP A 24 3.89 -7.13 -12.18
C ASP A 24 2.80 -7.52 -11.17
N ASN A 25 1.54 -7.29 -11.56
CA ASN A 25 0.42 -7.88 -10.85
C ASN A 25 0.27 -9.38 -11.21
N LEU A 26 -0.67 -10.08 -10.57
CA LEU A 26 -0.89 -11.50 -10.84
C LEU A 26 -1.48 -11.78 -12.23
N GLU A 27 -1.96 -10.79 -12.96
CA GLU A 27 -2.35 -10.86 -14.38
C GLU A 27 -1.20 -10.46 -15.34
N ARG A 28 0.04 -10.35 -14.83
CA ARG A 28 1.27 -10.06 -15.60
C ARG A 28 1.29 -8.67 -16.26
N LYS A 29 0.50 -7.75 -15.72
CA LYS A 29 0.56 -6.33 -16.09
C LYS A 29 1.58 -5.64 -15.20
N SER A 30 2.51 -4.90 -15.81
CA SER A 30 3.54 -4.16 -15.08
C SER A 30 2.99 -2.84 -14.50
N PHE A 31 3.41 -2.54 -13.27
CA PHE A 31 3.11 -1.32 -12.54
C PHE A 31 4.39 -0.68 -12.02
N THR A 32 4.55 0.61 -12.25
CA THR A 32 5.54 1.45 -11.57
C THR A 32 4.82 2.25 -10.49
N LEU A 33 4.85 1.74 -9.26
CA LEU A 33 4.22 2.38 -8.12
C LEU A 33 5.09 3.52 -7.58
N PRO A 34 4.50 4.57 -7.02
CA PRO A 34 3.06 4.81 -6.83
C PRO A 34 2.35 5.39 -8.06
N ARG A 35 3.08 5.81 -9.10
CA ARG A 35 2.57 6.53 -10.28
C ARG A 35 1.41 5.82 -10.98
N ASP A 36 1.49 4.49 -11.09
CA ASP A 36 0.52 3.68 -11.83
C ASP A 36 -0.65 3.20 -10.97
N PHE A 37 -0.78 3.68 -9.73
CA PHE A 37 -2.02 3.51 -8.97
C PHE A 37 -3.21 4.15 -9.71
N GLY A 38 -4.34 3.44 -9.78
CA GLY A 38 -5.51 3.85 -10.57
C GLY A 38 -6.29 5.02 -9.96
N GLY A 39 -6.33 5.11 -8.63
CA GLY A 39 -7.04 6.16 -7.91
C GLY A 39 -6.19 7.41 -7.68
N GLU A 40 -6.83 8.53 -7.39
CA GLU A 40 -6.17 9.70 -6.80
C GLU A 40 -5.70 9.40 -5.37
N ARG A 41 -6.47 8.55 -4.68
CA ARG A 41 -6.16 7.97 -3.36
C ARG A 41 -6.33 6.47 -3.42
N ASN A 42 -5.37 5.74 -2.90
CA ASN A 42 -5.34 4.28 -3.01
C ASN A 42 -5.18 3.67 -1.63
N VAL A 43 -6.08 2.77 -1.26
CA VAL A 43 -5.93 1.96 -0.06
C VAL A 43 -4.98 0.82 -0.38
N VAL A 44 -3.86 0.76 0.32
CA VAL A 44 -2.78 -0.18 0.04
C VAL A 44 -2.56 -1.08 1.25
N PHE A 45 -2.74 -2.38 1.05
CA PHE A 45 -2.45 -3.41 2.04
C PHE A 45 -1.07 -3.98 1.80
N ILE A 46 -0.16 -3.85 2.76
CA ILE A 46 1.18 -4.43 2.71
C ILE A 46 1.23 -5.60 3.68
N ALA A 47 1.58 -6.78 3.17
CA ALA A 47 1.80 -7.99 3.95
C ALA A 47 3.21 -8.53 3.71
N PHE A 48 3.88 -8.99 4.76
CA PHE A 48 5.23 -9.55 4.72
C PHE A 48 5.24 -11.06 4.91
N GLN A 49 4.15 -11.63 5.39
CA GLN A 49 4.00 -13.04 5.73
C GLN A 49 2.71 -13.61 5.13
N ARG A 50 2.75 -14.86 4.70
CA ARG A 50 1.59 -15.53 4.07
C ARG A 50 0.35 -15.56 4.99
N LEU A 51 0.54 -15.77 6.29
CA LEU A 51 -0.57 -15.86 7.24
C LEU A 51 -1.30 -14.53 7.43
N GLN A 52 -0.67 -13.41 7.09
CA GLN A 52 -1.28 -12.08 7.16
C GLN A 52 -2.37 -11.84 6.10
N GLN A 53 -2.51 -12.75 5.12
CA GLN A 53 -3.63 -12.68 4.18
C GLN A 53 -4.97 -12.74 4.90
N ALA A 54 -5.08 -13.53 5.98
CA ALA A 54 -6.30 -13.60 6.77
C ALA A 54 -6.71 -12.23 7.35
N ASP A 55 -5.74 -11.40 7.75
CA ASP A 55 -6.00 -10.05 8.23
C ASP A 55 -6.47 -9.13 7.10
N ILE A 56 -5.85 -9.21 5.91
CA ILE A 56 -6.32 -8.47 4.72
C ILE A 56 -7.75 -8.85 4.37
N ASP A 57 -8.06 -10.14 4.39
CA ASP A 57 -9.39 -10.66 4.05
C ASP A 57 -10.50 -10.08 4.96
N THR A 58 -10.17 -9.69 6.20
CA THR A 58 -11.11 -9.01 7.09
C THR A 58 -11.45 -7.59 6.62
N TRP A 59 -10.53 -6.90 5.93
CA TRP A 59 -10.71 -5.53 5.41
C TRP A 59 -11.42 -5.48 4.06
N VAL A 60 -11.20 -6.48 3.21
CA VAL A 60 -11.60 -6.47 1.79
C VAL A 60 -13.08 -6.17 1.58
N PRO A 61 -14.05 -6.77 2.32
CA PRO A 61 -15.47 -6.47 2.12
C PRO A 61 -15.80 -4.99 2.34
N PHE A 62 -15.27 -4.41 3.42
CA PHE A 62 -15.47 -3.00 3.74
C PHE A 62 -14.83 -2.08 2.69
N VAL A 63 -13.57 -2.34 2.32
CA VAL A 63 -12.84 -1.49 1.38
C VAL A 63 -13.43 -1.59 -0.03
N LYS A 64 -13.87 -2.76 -0.50
CA LYS A 64 -14.61 -2.90 -1.76
C LYS A 64 -15.86 -2.02 -1.80
N ALA A 65 -16.67 -2.04 -0.74
CA ALA A 65 -17.87 -1.21 -0.63
C ALA A 65 -17.53 0.28 -0.56
N LEU A 66 -16.45 0.64 0.15
CA LEU A 66 -16.00 2.03 0.29
C LEU A 66 -15.51 2.60 -1.03
N VAL A 67 -14.65 1.88 -1.75
CA VAL A 67 -14.13 2.27 -3.08
C VAL A 67 -15.27 2.44 -4.09
N ALA A 68 -16.25 1.53 -4.09
CA ALA A 68 -17.40 1.61 -5.01
C ALA A 68 -18.24 2.89 -4.84
N ARG A 69 -18.27 3.48 -3.63
CA ARG A 69 -19.01 4.72 -3.34
C ARG A 69 -18.14 5.98 -3.26
N THR A 70 -16.81 5.85 -3.39
CA THR A 70 -15.86 6.97 -3.28
C THR A 70 -15.11 7.14 -4.61
N PRO A 71 -15.60 8.01 -5.53
CA PRO A 71 -14.93 8.24 -6.80
C PRO A 71 -13.47 8.66 -6.63
N GLY A 72 -12.61 8.20 -7.53
CA GLY A 72 -11.17 8.50 -7.49
C GLY A 72 -10.38 7.68 -6.47
N THR A 73 -11.01 6.66 -5.87
CA THR A 73 -10.35 5.76 -4.91
C THR A 73 -10.25 4.34 -5.51
N GLU A 74 -9.09 3.71 -5.29
CA GLU A 74 -8.85 2.30 -5.62
C GLU A 74 -8.22 1.58 -4.43
N TYR A 75 -8.10 0.25 -4.49
CA TYR A 75 -7.34 -0.50 -3.48
C TYR A 75 -6.43 -1.53 -4.12
N TYR A 76 -5.34 -1.86 -3.42
CA TYR A 76 -4.32 -2.81 -3.85
C TYR A 76 -3.83 -3.66 -2.69
N GLU A 77 -3.52 -4.91 -2.98
CA GLU A 77 -2.81 -5.82 -2.08
C GLU A 77 -1.37 -5.95 -2.55
N ILE A 78 -0.43 -5.72 -1.65
CA ILE A 78 1.00 -5.69 -1.94
C ILE A 78 1.74 -6.68 -1.05
N PRO A 79 1.70 -7.99 -1.39
CA PRO A 79 2.57 -8.97 -0.75
C PRO A 79 4.04 -8.58 -0.99
N THR A 80 4.80 -8.40 0.08
CA THR A 80 6.19 -7.94 0.02
C THR A 80 7.12 -9.06 0.49
N ILE A 81 7.84 -9.64 -0.47
CA ILE A 81 8.64 -10.85 -0.29
C ILE A 81 10.11 -10.50 -0.51
N LYS A 82 11.00 -11.20 0.21
CA LYS A 82 12.44 -11.05 0.01
C LYS A 82 12.81 -11.35 -1.45
N ARG A 83 13.77 -10.56 -1.98
CA ARG A 83 14.30 -10.74 -3.35
C ARG A 83 14.68 -12.19 -3.61
N MET A 84 14.25 -12.70 -4.76
CA MET A 84 14.56 -14.05 -5.23
C MET A 84 14.70 -14.10 -6.75
N ILE A 85 15.27 -15.20 -7.27
CA ILE A 85 15.49 -15.43 -8.69
C ILE A 85 14.17 -15.63 -9.47
N ALA A 86 14.16 -15.32 -10.75
CA ALA A 86 12.98 -15.33 -11.59
C ALA A 86 12.17 -16.66 -11.59
N PRO A 87 12.78 -17.86 -11.65
CA PRO A 87 12.03 -19.11 -11.60
C PRO A 87 11.21 -19.27 -10.30
N MET A 88 11.78 -18.87 -9.16
CA MET A 88 11.11 -18.97 -7.86
C MET A 88 9.94 -17.98 -7.79
N ARG A 89 10.12 -16.75 -8.30
CA ARG A 89 9.02 -15.76 -8.38
C ARG A 89 7.86 -16.28 -9.22
N TRP A 90 8.17 -16.96 -10.34
CA TRP A 90 7.17 -17.55 -11.20
C TRP A 90 6.33 -18.62 -10.46
N VAL A 91 6.98 -19.49 -9.70
CA VAL A 91 6.31 -20.53 -8.90
C VAL A 91 5.37 -19.90 -7.87
N ILE A 92 5.83 -18.88 -7.14
CA ILE A 92 5.02 -18.21 -6.11
C ILE A 92 3.84 -17.47 -6.75
N ASN A 93 4.09 -16.69 -7.82
CA ASN A 93 3.03 -15.95 -8.49
C ASN A 93 1.97 -16.87 -9.10
N ASN A 94 2.37 -18.01 -9.68
CA ASN A 94 1.41 -18.99 -10.20
C ASN A 94 0.63 -19.67 -9.09
N GLY A 95 1.27 -19.97 -7.95
CA GLY A 95 0.57 -20.49 -6.77
C GLY A 95 -0.46 -19.51 -6.23
N MET A 96 -0.11 -18.23 -6.10
CA MET A 96 -1.03 -17.16 -5.69
C MET A 96 -2.17 -16.98 -6.70
N ARG A 97 -1.84 -16.94 -7.99
CA ARG A 97 -2.84 -16.84 -9.06
C ARG A 97 -3.83 -17.98 -9.05
N GLY A 98 -3.36 -19.22 -8.82
CA GLY A 98 -4.20 -20.40 -8.74
C GLY A 98 -5.09 -20.46 -7.50
N GLY A 99 -4.68 -19.76 -6.44
CA GLY A 99 -5.46 -19.67 -5.19
C GLY A 99 -6.44 -18.49 -5.12
N ILE A 100 -6.41 -17.57 -6.08
CA ILE A 100 -7.30 -16.40 -6.15
C ILE A 100 -8.20 -16.54 -7.39
N ASP A 101 -9.45 -16.93 -7.18
CA ASP A 101 -10.41 -17.16 -8.28
C ASP A 101 -10.87 -15.84 -8.93
N ASP A 102 -11.02 -14.78 -8.12
CA ASP A 102 -11.47 -13.47 -8.60
C ASP A 102 -10.38 -12.79 -9.43
N ARG A 103 -10.67 -12.57 -10.72
CA ARG A 103 -9.77 -11.85 -11.63
C ARG A 103 -9.48 -10.42 -11.15
N GLY A 104 -10.50 -9.72 -10.67
CA GLY A 104 -10.35 -8.36 -10.15
C GLY A 104 -9.38 -8.30 -8.96
N ALA A 105 -9.42 -9.30 -8.06
CA ALA A 105 -8.45 -9.42 -6.98
C ALA A 105 -7.03 -9.66 -7.52
N ARG A 106 -6.86 -10.55 -8.52
CA ARG A 106 -5.54 -10.76 -9.16
C ARG A 106 -4.99 -9.52 -9.85
N GLU A 107 -5.85 -8.72 -10.48
CA GLU A 107 -5.46 -7.45 -11.11
C GLU A 107 -4.97 -6.41 -10.08
N ARG A 108 -5.47 -6.47 -8.84
CA ARG A 108 -5.11 -5.58 -7.72
C ARG A 108 -3.98 -6.10 -6.83
N THR A 109 -3.54 -7.34 -7.02
CA THR A 109 -2.45 -7.94 -6.26
C THR A 109 -1.13 -7.77 -6.99
N ILE A 110 -0.23 -6.96 -6.43
CA ILE A 110 1.10 -6.66 -6.99
C ILE A 110 2.16 -7.17 -6.01
N THR A 111 2.82 -8.28 -6.35
CA THR A 111 3.81 -8.89 -5.47
C THR A 111 5.18 -8.24 -5.62
N LEU A 112 5.71 -7.67 -4.56
CA LEU A 112 7.04 -7.07 -4.54
C LEU A 112 8.11 -8.10 -4.12
N TYR A 113 9.14 -8.26 -4.94
CA TYR A 113 10.32 -9.11 -4.66
C TYR A 113 11.57 -8.25 -4.52
N LEU A 114 11.81 -7.70 -3.34
CA LEU A 114 12.82 -6.68 -3.11
C LEU A 114 13.60 -6.89 -1.80
N ASP A 115 14.60 -6.03 -1.57
CA ASP A 115 15.17 -5.89 -0.24
C ASP A 115 14.17 -5.14 0.64
N LYS A 116 13.65 -5.82 1.65
CA LYS A 116 12.58 -5.30 2.51
C LYS A 116 13.04 -4.16 3.41
N GLU A 117 14.31 -4.13 3.81
CA GLU A 117 14.79 -3.11 4.76
C GLU A 117 14.73 -1.68 4.21
N PRO A 118 15.22 -1.36 3.00
CA PRO A 118 15.02 -0.03 2.43
C PRO A 118 13.55 0.33 2.21
N PHE A 119 12.72 -0.64 1.79
CA PHE A 119 11.29 -0.46 1.60
C PHE A 119 10.58 -0.12 2.92
N LYS A 120 10.86 -0.87 3.99
CA LYS A 120 10.32 -0.62 5.32
C LYS A 120 10.73 0.75 5.86
N ARG A 121 12.01 1.11 5.71
CA ARG A 121 12.50 2.43 6.17
C ARG A 121 11.81 3.59 5.49
N SER A 122 11.56 3.52 4.17
CA SER A 122 10.87 4.62 3.46
C SER A 122 9.41 4.79 3.88
N LEU A 123 8.80 3.76 4.46
CA LEU A 123 7.44 3.77 4.98
C LEU A 123 7.37 3.85 6.51
N ASP A 124 8.52 4.01 7.19
CA ASP A 124 8.61 4.00 8.66
C ASP A 124 7.91 2.76 9.26
N ILE A 125 8.17 1.58 8.68
CA ILE A 125 7.67 0.29 9.15
C ILE A 125 8.72 -0.36 10.05
N ALA A 126 8.41 -0.50 11.33
CA ALA A 126 9.36 -0.99 12.34
C ALA A 126 9.54 -2.52 12.30
N ASN A 127 8.48 -3.27 12.03
CA ASN A 127 8.49 -4.74 12.03
C ASN A 127 7.52 -5.32 10.99
N GLU A 128 7.51 -6.65 10.87
CA GLU A 128 6.70 -7.40 9.92
C GLU A 128 5.61 -8.23 10.62
N ASP A 129 5.25 -7.90 11.86
CA ASP A 129 4.37 -8.73 12.71
C ASP A 129 2.89 -8.60 12.34
N ALA A 130 2.52 -7.50 11.70
CA ALA A 130 1.16 -7.25 11.26
C ALA A 130 1.14 -6.69 9.83
N ILE A 131 -0.03 -6.71 9.19
CA ILE A 131 -0.25 -5.98 7.94
C ILE A 131 -0.21 -4.48 8.19
N HIS A 132 0.16 -3.72 7.16
CA HIS A 132 0.07 -2.27 7.15
C HIS A 132 -0.98 -1.85 6.14
N VAL A 133 -1.89 -0.98 6.56
CA VAL A 133 -2.95 -0.40 5.72
C VAL A 133 -2.65 1.07 5.56
N LEU A 134 -2.45 1.51 4.32
CA LEU A 134 -2.08 2.89 4.00
C LEU A 134 -3.10 3.51 3.05
N ILE A 135 -3.27 4.84 3.13
CA ILE A 135 -3.79 5.62 2.00
C ILE A 135 -2.60 6.29 1.33
N VAL A 136 -2.40 6.00 0.04
CA VAL A 136 -1.28 6.53 -0.76
C VAL A 136 -1.84 7.26 -1.98
N ASP A 137 -1.37 8.49 -2.24
CA ASP A 137 -1.68 9.19 -3.47
C ASP A 137 -0.73 8.81 -4.62
N ARG A 138 -0.96 9.34 -5.82
CA ARG A 138 -0.12 9.06 -7.01
C ARG A 138 1.30 9.62 -6.89
N GLU A 139 1.51 10.62 -6.06
CA GLU A 139 2.83 11.20 -5.74
C GLU A 139 3.58 10.38 -4.68
N GLY A 140 2.93 9.34 -4.14
CA GLY A 140 3.48 8.44 -3.14
C GLY A 140 3.38 8.96 -1.71
N ARG A 141 2.68 10.07 -1.46
CA ARG A 141 2.50 10.56 -0.08
C ARG A 141 1.58 9.61 0.67
N VAL A 142 1.99 9.20 1.86
CA VAL A 142 1.16 8.43 2.78
C VAL A 142 0.28 9.41 3.56
N LEU A 143 -1.01 9.42 3.26
CA LEU A 143 -1.98 10.34 3.83
C LEU A 143 -2.57 9.85 5.15
N TRP A 144 -2.59 8.54 5.34
CA TRP A 144 -3.08 7.87 6.55
C TRP A 144 -2.51 6.47 6.63
N ARG A 145 -2.40 5.92 7.84
CA ARG A 145 -1.97 4.54 8.05
C ARG A 145 -2.49 3.92 9.33
N THR A 146 -2.66 2.60 9.31
CA THR A 146 -2.87 1.74 10.47
C THR A 146 -2.24 0.37 10.28
N THR A 147 -2.33 -0.50 11.27
CA THR A 147 -1.80 -1.88 11.25
C THR A 147 -2.83 -2.88 11.78
N GLY A 148 -2.73 -4.14 11.32
CA GLY A 148 -3.52 -5.25 11.83
C GLY A 148 -4.86 -5.46 11.15
N ALA A 149 -5.62 -6.43 11.64
CA ALA A 149 -6.92 -6.83 11.12
C ALA A 149 -7.96 -5.71 11.22
N PHE A 150 -9.05 -5.84 10.47
CA PHE A 150 -10.17 -4.90 10.47
C PHE A 150 -10.70 -4.64 11.87
N SER A 151 -10.95 -3.37 12.16
CA SER A 151 -11.79 -2.92 13.27
C SER A 151 -12.68 -1.78 12.80
N GLU A 152 -13.86 -1.65 13.41
CA GLU A 152 -14.81 -0.58 13.05
C GLU A 152 -14.25 0.81 13.31
N ASP A 153 -13.41 0.97 14.35
CA ASP A 153 -12.78 2.26 14.67
C ASP A 153 -11.81 2.68 13.58
N GLU A 154 -10.90 1.78 13.17
CA GLU A 154 -9.95 2.04 12.11
C GLU A 154 -10.66 2.23 10.75
N ALA A 155 -11.72 1.49 10.49
CA ALA A 155 -12.54 1.65 9.30
C ALA A 155 -13.18 3.05 9.21
N ARG A 156 -13.67 3.59 10.33
CA ARG A 156 -14.18 4.97 10.40
C ARG A 156 -13.07 6.00 10.18
N HIS A 157 -11.85 5.74 10.67
CA HIS A 157 -10.71 6.62 10.45
C HIS A 157 -10.28 6.59 8.98
N LEU A 158 -10.19 5.41 8.35
CA LEU A 158 -9.91 5.25 6.93
C LEU A 158 -10.93 6.01 6.07
N GLU A 159 -12.21 5.83 6.31
CA GLU A 159 -13.28 6.49 5.54
C GLU A 159 -13.19 8.02 5.66
N ARG A 160 -12.98 8.55 6.86
CA ARG A 160 -12.75 9.99 7.05
C ARG A 160 -11.53 10.49 6.30
N ALA A 161 -10.41 9.77 6.37
CA ALA A 161 -9.18 10.16 5.69
C ALA A 161 -9.30 10.15 4.15
N LEU A 162 -10.18 9.31 3.58
CA LEU A 162 -10.49 9.32 2.15
C LEU A 162 -11.39 10.50 1.75
N THR A 163 -12.20 11.04 2.64
CA THR A 163 -13.17 12.10 2.34
C THR A 163 -12.65 13.52 2.59
N VAL A 164 -11.58 13.69 3.40
CA VAL A 164 -10.95 15.00 3.62
C VAL A 164 -10.23 15.43 2.35
N ARG A 165 -10.60 16.59 1.82
CA ARG A 165 -9.97 17.24 0.64
C ARG A 165 -8.75 18.03 1.06
#